data_8a1fee7955190ae3f305afcadc1b091e
#
_entry.id   8a1fee7955190ae3f305afcadc1b091e
#
_cell.length_a   1.000
_cell.length_b   1.000
_cell.length_c   1.000
_cell.angle_alpha   90.00
_cell.angle_beta   90.00
_cell.angle_gamma   90.00
#
_symmetry.space_group_name_H-M   'P 1'
#
loop_
_entity.id
_entity.type
_entity.pdbx_description
1 polymer ?
#
loop_
_entity_poly.entity_id
_entity_poly.type
_entity_poly.pdbx_seq_one_letter_code
_entity_poly.pdbx_strand_id
1 'polypeptide(L)'
;MTNTLNFTSEGGLAAVEPEEGAPAPDRLISGEPKFTTWNIEEAAGGLYAGIWQSTPGKWRVEYDEWEYFNILEGYSILTEDGGEPIHLRPGDRQIIRPGFKGTWEAVETTRKDYVIRL
;
A
#
# COMPACT_ATOMS: atom_id res chain seq x y z
N MET A 1 -17.08 1.74 -24.67
CA MET A 1 -15.81 1.85 -23.95
C MET A 1 -15.78 3.15 -23.17
N THR A 2 -15.33 3.10 -21.95
CA THR A 2 -15.21 4.27 -21.09
C THR A 2 -13.76 4.55 -20.76
N ASN A 3 -13.45 5.82 -20.50
CA ASN A 3 -12.10 6.23 -20.06
C ASN A 3 -12.07 6.47 -18.55
N THR A 4 -12.96 5.84 -17.80
CA THR A 4 -12.98 5.93 -16.34
C THR A 4 -12.92 4.53 -15.72
N LEU A 5 -12.28 4.43 -14.56
CA LEU A 5 -12.18 3.21 -13.78
C LEU A 5 -12.69 3.49 -12.38
N ASN A 6 -13.40 2.52 -11.81
CA ASN A 6 -13.93 2.64 -10.46
C ASN A 6 -13.05 1.89 -9.47
N PHE A 7 -12.64 2.57 -8.40
CA PHE A 7 -11.76 2.00 -7.38
C PHE A 7 -12.51 1.35 -6.23
N THR A 8 -13.72 1.78 -5.95
CA THR A 8 -14.34 1.51 -4.65
C THR A 8 -15.56 0.63 -4.71
N SER A 9 -16.21 0.56 -5.84
CA SER A 9 -17.42 -0.24 -5.96
C SER A 9 -17.11 -1.66 -6.36
N GLU A 10 -18.14 -2.49 -6.32
CA GLU A 10 -18.07 -3.86 -6.81
C GLU A 10 -17.56 -3.92 -8.25
N GLY A 11 -17.88 -2.91 -9.06
CA GLY A 11 -17.42 -2.84 -10.43
C GLY A 11 -15.92 -2.70 -10.57
N GLY A 12 -15.27 -1.97 -9.65
CA GLY A 12 -13.82 -1.81 -9.64
C GLY A 12 -13.11 -3.03 -9.08
N LEU A 13 -13.39 -3.35 -7.83
CA LEU A 13 -12.71 -4.46 -7.14
C LEU A 13 -13.13 -5.83 -7.69
N ALA A 14 -14.39 -6.02 -8.01
CA ALA A 14 -14.88 -7.30 -8.52
C ALA A 14 -14.34 -7.64 -9.91
N ALA A 15 -13.89 -6.65 -10.68
CA ALA A 15 -13.36 -6.86 -12.02
C ALA A 15 -11.88 -7.24 -12.02
N VAL A 16 -11.22 -7.24 -10.86
CA VAL A 16 -9.78 -7.49 -10.74
C VAL A 16 -9.54 -8.67 -9.83
N GLU A 17 -8.76 -9.63 -10.31
CA GLU A 17 -8.31 -10.77 -9.51
C GLU A 17 -7.25 -10.27 -8.53
N PRO A 18 -7.46 -10.40 -7.21
CA PRO A 18 -6.47 -9.94 -6.24
C PRO A 18 -5.23 -10.82 -6.23
N GLU A 19 -4.08 -10.20 -6.00
CA GLU A 19 -2.83 -10.89 -5.79
C GLU A 19 -2.55 -10.98 -4.29
N GLU A 20 -2.17 -12.18 -3.83
CA GLU A 20 -1.78 -12.41 -2.46
C GLU A 20 -0.27 -12.35 -2.32
N GLY A 21 0.22 -11.84 -1.19
CA GLY A 21 1.63 -11.73 -0.93
C GLY A 21 1.95 -11.57 0.53
N ALA A 22 3.23 -11.36 0.80
CA ALA A 22 3.74 -11.14 2.14
C ALA A 22 5.10 -10.44 2.02
N PRO A 23 5.61 -9.85 3.13
CA PRO A 23 6.98 -9.32 3.10
C PRO A 23 7.98 -10.45 2.83
N ALA A 24 9.08 -10.12 2.16
CA ALA A 24 10.18 -11.06 2.02
C ALA A 24 10.67 -11.45 3.43
N PRO A 25 11.08 -12.72 3.64
CA PRO A 25 11.48 -13.17 4.98
C PRO A 25 12.58 -12.34 5.62
N ASP A 26 13.52 -11.82 4.85
CA ASP A 26 14.62 -10.98 5.33
C ASP A 26 14.16 -9.56 5.69
N ARG A 27 12.97 -9.17 5.29
CA ARG A 27 12.37 -7.86 5.62
C ARG A 27 11.38 -7.92 6.78
N LEU A 28 10.87 -9.10 7.10
CA LEU A 28 9.90 -9.27 8.17
C LEU A 28 10.53 -8.99 9.53
N ILE A 29 9.91 -8.14 10.32
CA ILE A 29 10.36 -7.80 11.68
C ILE A 29 9.52 -8.53 12.72
N SER A 30 8.18 -8.50 12.59
CA SER A 30 7.30 -9.18 13.54
C SER A 30 5.95 -9.49 12.91
N GLY A 31 5.26 -10.50 13.47
CA GLY A 31 3.95 -10.94 13.02
C GLY A 31 4.01 -11.78 11.76
N GLU A 32 2.85 -12.00 11.18
CA GLU A 32 2.69 -12.75 9.93
C GLU A 32 1.77 -11.97 8.99
N PRO A 33 2.19 -10.76 8.57
CA PRO A 33 1.34 -9.93 7.72
C PRO A 33 1.12 -10.59 6.36
N LYS A 34 -0.11 -10.50 5.88
CA LYS A 34 -0.49 -11.00 4.56
C LYS A 34 -1.03 -9.85 3.74
N PHE A 35 -0.51 -9.70 2.54
CA PHE A 35 -0.89 -8.65 1.60
C PHE A 35 -1.94 -9.16 0.63
N THR A 36 -2.88 -8.28 0.30
CA THR A 36 -3.82 -8.50 -0.79
C THR A 36 -3.81 -7.23 -1.64
N THR A 37 -3.59 -7.38 -2.94
CA THR A 37 -3.48 -6.24 -3.85
C THR A 37 -4.47 -6.39 -5.01
N TRP A 38 -5.30 -5.36 -5.20
CA TRP A 38 -6.17 -5.23 -6.36
C TRP A 38 -5.59 -4.14 -7.25
N ASN A 39 -4.83 -4.54 -8.28
CA ASN A 39 -4.19 -3.58 -9.18
C ASN A 39 -5.19 -3.22 -10.29
N ILE A 40 -5.85 -2.08 -10.14
CA ILE A 40 -6.96 -1.67 -11.01
C ILE A 40 -6.45 -1.03 -12.30
N GLU A 41 -5.38 -0.25 -12.22
CA GLU A 41 -4.75 0.38 -13.39
C GLU A 41 -3.31 -0.05 -13.51
N GLU A 42 -2.95 -0.45 -14.73
CA GLU A 42 -1.57 -0.71 -15.11
C GLU A 42 -1.37 -0.07 -16.48
N ALA A 43 -0.66 1.04 -16.51
CA ALA A 43 -0.53 1.86 -17.69
C ALA A 43 0.93 2.03 -18.10
N ALA A 44 1.14 2.47 -19.33
CA ALA A 44 2.46 2.73 -19.86
C ALA A 44 3.22 3.75 -19.00
N GLY A 45 4.54 3.60 -18.94
CA GLY A 45 5.39 4.48 -18.13
C GLY A 45 5.51 4.05 -16.69
N GLY A 46 5.13 2.82 -16.36
CA GLY A 46 5.25 2.28 -15.00
C GLY A 46 4.24 2.86 -14.04
N LEU A 47 3.03 3.16 -14.51
CA LEU A 47 1.96 3.73 -13.70
C LEU A 47 1.03 2.61 -13.23
N TYR A 48 0.85 2.53 -11.90
CA TYR A 48 -0.03 1.57 -11.26
C TYR A 48 -0.95 2.27 -10.27
N ALA A 49 -2.19 1.82 -10.19
CA ALA A 49 -3.13 2.34 -9.21
C ALA A 49 -4.09 1.24 -8.79
N GLY A 50 -4.43 1.21 -7.51
CA GLY A 50 -5.33 0.18 -7.00
C GLY A 50 -5.55 0.27 -5.51
N ILE A 51 -5.90 -0.89 -4.95
CA ILE A 51 -6.16 -1.06 -3.52
C ILE A 51 -5.18 -2.10 -2.97
N TRP A 52 -4.63 -1.83 -1.80
CA TRP A 52 -3.75 -2.74 -1.08
C TRP A 52 -4.24 -2.89 0.35
N GLN A 53 -4.08 -4.11 0.88
CA GLN A 53 -4.44 -4.41 2.26
C GLN A 53 -3.37 -5.27 2.88
N SER A 54 -3.08 -5.04 4.16
CA SER A 54 -2.25 -5.95 4.96
C SER A 54 -2.92 -6.26 6.28
N THR A 55 -2.83 -7.53 6.69
CA THR A 55 -3.11 -7.93 8.06
C THR A 55 -1.97 -7.49 8.98
N PRO A 56 -2.16 -7.55 10.33
CA PRO A 56 -1.16 -7.01 11.26
C PRO A 56 0.22 -7.62 11.13
N GLY A 57 1.23 -6.77 11.29
CA GLY A 57 2.64 -7.15 11.26
C GLY A 57 3.52 -5.95 11.00
N LYS A 58 4.84 -6.16 11.04
CA LYS A 58 5.82 -5.09 10.84
C LYS A 58 6.95 -5.58 9.95
N TRP A 59 7.38 -4.75 8.99
CA TRP A 59 8.41 -5.10 8.04
C TRP A 59 9.18 -3.89 7.56
N ARG A 60 10.39 -4.14 7.03
CA ARG A 60 11.21 -3.13 6.37
C ARG A 60 10.65 -2.84 4.99
N VAL A 61 10.65 -1.57 4.63
CA VAL A 61 10.29 -1.13 3.28
C VAL A 61 11.40 -0.25 2.71
N GLU A 62 11.65 -0.43 1.42
CA GLU A 62 12.55 0.41 0.64
C GLU A 62 11.83 0.77 -0.65
N TYR A 63 11.78 2.07 -0.97
CA TYR A 63 11.07 2.58 -2.14
C TYR A 63 12.04 3.09 -3.17
N ASP A 64 12.07 2.45 -4.32
CA ASP A 64 12.72 2.98 -5.52
C ASP A 64 11.69 3.70 -6.39
N GLU A 65 10.41 3.47 -6.12
CA GLU A 65 9.28 4.09 -6.80
C GLU A 65 8.72 5.28 -6.03
N TRP A 66 7.89 6.05 -6.69
CA TRP A 66 7.09 7.11 -6.08
C TRP A 66 5.69 6.55 -5.80
N GLU A 67 5.14 6.81 -4.62
CA GLU A 67 3.80 6.38 -4.27
C GLU A 67 3.02 7.50 -3.60
N TYR A 68 1.76 7.66 -4.00
CA TYR A 68 0.74 8.40 -3.26
C TYR A 68 -0.27 7.39 -2.73
N PHE A 69 -0.67 7.52 -1.47
CA PHE A 69 -1.71 6.65 -0.93
C PHE A 69 -2.63 7.39 0.02
N ASN A 70 -3.81 6.80 0.21
CA ASN A 70 -4.84 7.27 1.13
C ASN A 70 -5.32 6.08 1.94
N ILE A 71 -5.32 6.20 3.27
CA ILE A 71 -5.77 5.14 4.16
C ILE A 71 -7.29 5.12 4.17
N LEU A 72 -7.86 3.94 3.90
CA LEU A 72 -9.29 3.71 3.85
C LEU A 72 -9.81 3.09 5.14
N GLU A 73 -9.06 2.15 5.73
CA GLU A 73 -9.43 1.41 6.93
C GLU A 73 -8.19 1.05 7.73
N GLY A 74 -8.35 0.92 9.05
CA GLY A 74 -7.35 0.39 9.94
C GLY A 74 -6.40 1.42 10.50
N TYR A 75 -5.28 0.94 11.03
CA TYR A 75 -4.26 1.77 11.65
C TYR A 75 -2.88 1.19 11.37
N SER A 76 -2.01 2.01 10.82
CA SER A 76 -0.62 1.65 10.54
C SER A 76 0.33 2.75 11.01
N ILE A 77 1.60 2.38 11.16
CA ILE A 77 2.66 3.32 11.54
C ILE A 77 3.76 3.20 10.49
N LEU A 78 4.08 4.32 9.86
CA LEU A 78 5.15 4.43 8.86
C LEU A 78 6.29 5.23 9.48
N THR A 79 7.50 4.66 9.50
CA THR A 79 8.65 5.35 10.09
C THR A 79 9.82 5.30 9.13
N GLU A 80 10.28 6.47 8.70
CA GLU A 80 11.52 6.57 7.92
C GLU A 80 12.71 6.44 8.87
N ASP A 81 13.79 5.80 8.42
CA ASP A 81 15.01 5.68 9.23
C ASP A 81 15.50 7.06 9.65
N GLY A 82 15.68 7.24 10.96
CA GLY A 82 16.08 8.52 11.53
C GLY A 82 14.95 9.53 11.72
N GLY A 83 13.74 9.21 11.32
CA GLY A 83 12.59 10.09 11.44
C GLY A 83 11.63 9.69 12.54
N GLU A 84 10.59 10.50 12.72
CA GLU A 84 9.53 10.23 13.69
C GLU A 84 8.46 9.33 13.10
N PRO A 85 7.83 8.48 13.92
CA PRO A 85 6.71 7.67 13.46
C PRO A 85 5.56 8.52 12.92
N ILE A 86 5.01 8.11 11.79
CA ILE A 86 3.82 8.70 11.20
C ILE A 86 2.67 7.75 11.45
N HIS A 87 1.68 8.21 12.21
CA HIS A 87 0.48 7.42 12.52
C HIS A 87 -0.55 7.63 11.42
N LEU A 88 -0.95 6.52 10.80
CA LEU A 88 -1.82 6.52 9.62
C LEU A 88 -3.19 5.94 9.99
N ARG A 89 -4.22 6.76 9.87
CA ARG A 89 -5.62 6.40 10.14
C ARG A 89 -6.49 6.73 8.92
N PRO A 90 -7.72 6.24 8.86
CA PRO A 90 -8.60 6.54 7.72
C PRO A 90 -8.67 8.04 7.43
N GLY A 91 -8.47 8.40 6.17
CA GLY A 91 -8.41 9.78 5.72
C GLY A 91 -6.99 10.36 5.64
N ASP A 92 -6.00 9.74 6.25
CA ASP A 92 -4.62 10.17 6.15
C ASP A 92 -4.06 9.82 4.77
N ARG A 93 -3.32 10.77 4.19
CA ARG A 93 -2.74 10.65 2.86
C ARG A 93 -1.29 11.03 2.91
N GLN A 94 -0.44 10.29 2.18
CA GLN A 94 1.00 10.52 2.18
C GLN A 94 1.56 10.32 0.78
N ILE A 95 2.69 10.98 0.54
CA ILE A 95 3.55 10.68 -0.59
C ILE A 95 4.83 10.05 -0.05
N ILE A 96 5.24 8.94 -0.65
CA ILE A 96 6.55 8.35 -0.40
C ILE A 96 7.36 8.51 -1.67
N ARG A 97 8.52 9.14 -1.54
CA ARG A 97 9.42 9.38 -2.68
C ARG A 97 10.46 8.29 -2.83
N PRO A 98 11.00 8.11 -4.03
CA PRO A 98 12.14 7.20 -4.22
C PRO A 98 13.27 7.52 -3.25
N GLY A 99 13.87 6.48 -2.69
CA GLY A 99 14.93 6.62 -1.69
C GLY A 99 14.46 6.45 -0.26
N PHE A 100 13.15 6.35 -0.02
CA PHE A 100 12.64 6.08 1.32
C PHE A 100 13.13 4.71 1.80
N LYS A 101 13.63 4.66 3.03
CA LYS A 101 13.96 3.42 3.74
C LYS A 101 13.43 3.53 5.15
N GLY A 102 12.69 2.53 5.57
CA GLY A 102 12.08 2.57 6.89
C GLY A 102 11.27 1.32 7.19
N THR A 103 10.23 1.48 8.01
CA THR A 103 9.36 0.39 8.41
C THR A 103 7.90 0.75 8.21
N TRP A 104 7.11 -0.25 7.90
CA TRP A 104 5.65 -0.18 7.94
C TRP A 104 5.19 -1.15 8.99
N GLU A 105 4.35 -0.69 9.90
CA GLU A 105 3.68 -1.55 10.88
C GLU A 105 2.18 -1.43 10.71
N ALA A 106 1.53 -2.52 10.33
CA ALA A 106 0.07 -2.60 10.38
C ALA A 106 -0.31 -3.04 11.79
N VAL A 107 -0.82 -2.12 12.59
CA VAL A 107 -1.28 -2.42 13.95
C VAL A 107 -2.63 -3.12 13.89
N GLU A 108 -3.51 -2.62 13.03
CA GLU A 108 -4.76 -3.24 12.66
C GLU A 108 -4.74 -3.48 11.16
N THR A 109 -5.54 -4.43 10.68
CA THR A 109 -5.65 -4.64 9.24
C THR A 109 -5.89 -3.32 8.55
N THR A 110 -4.98 -2.94 7.66
CA THR A 110 -4.96 -1.64 7.02
C THR A 110 -5.23 -1.80 5.53
N ARG A 111 -6.15 -0.99 5.02
CA ARG A 111 -6.46 -0.91 3.59
C ARG A 111 -6.19 0.51 3.11
N LYS A 112 -5.54 0.62 1.95
CA LYS A 112 -5.27 1.91 1.32
C LYS A 112 -5.58 1.83 -0.17
N ASP A 113 -5.92 2.96 -0.78
CA ASP A 113 -5.77 3.09 -2.23
C ASP A 113 -4.40 3.69 -2.52
N TYR A 114 -3.86 3.39 -3.69
CA TYR A 114 -2.51 3.83 -4.05
C TYR A 114 -2.41 4.22 -5.51
N VAL A 115 -1.47 5.11 -5.79
CA VAL A 115 -0.97 5.40 -7.12
C VAL A 115 0.54 5.31 -7.05
N ILE A 116 1.12 4.44 -7.88
CA ILE A 116 2.56 4.19 -7.93
C ILE A 116 3.08 4.51 -9.31
N ARG A 117 4.24 5.13 -9.34
CA ARG A 117 4.99 5.36 -10.57
C ARG A 117 6.40 4.83 -10.42
N LEU A 118 6.76 3.89 -11.26
CA LEU A 118 8.10 3.30 -11.29
C LEU A 118 9.12 4.21 -11.98
#